data_04fb111918d76faeb8f77653fa0b9e9a
#
_entry.id   04fb111918d76faeb8f77653fa0b9e9a
#
_cell.length_a   1.000
_cell.length_b   1.000
_cell.length_c   1.000
_cell.angle_alpha   90.00
_cell.angle_beta   90.00
_cell.angle_gamma   90.00
#
_symmetry.space_group_name_H-M   'P 1'
#
loop_
_entity.id
_entity.type
_entity.pdbx_description
1 polymer ?
#
loop_
_entity_poly.entity_id
_entity_poly.type
_entity_poly.pdbx_seq_one_letter_code
_entity_poly.pdbx_strand_id
1 'polypeptide(L)'
;MTDGIRDSGFRIRAGVAGFLAALPCIALAALSAWWSAGGLVGRGLWPPDKVTLAEAIATRNNAEALRLIAIGADPNQPSRVRDGLLSEGYDVVVTPVEAAVGAQRADSLRMLLAHGAVVDERELCVLRCYELTRRDSGVREILDNRAGLSDEARSAKSDEPDCSGIRLPGDRVD
;
A
#
# COMPACT_ATOMS: atom_id res chain seq x y z
N MET A 1 -44.42 -45.34 56.84
CA MET A 1 -43.55 -44.17 57.18
C MET A 1 -42.21 -44.37 56.47
N THR A 2 -42.16 -44.33 55.11
CA THR A 2 -40.96 -44.49 54.36
C THR A 2 -41.18 -43.90 52.93
N ASP A 3 -41.35 -42.60 52.82
CA ASP A 3 -41.39 -41.92 51.52
C ASP A 3 -40.83 -40.50 51.63
N GLY A 4 -39.54 -40.34 51.71
CA GLY A 4 -38.95 -39.01 51.83
C GLY A 4 -37.53 -38.76 51.34
N ILE A 5 -36.86 -39.72 50.71
CA ILE A 5 -35.42 -39.60 50.41
C ILE A 5 -35.08 -39.90 48.93
N ARG A 6 -35.97 -39.69 47.99
CA ARG A 6 -35.65 -40.03 46.58
C ARG A 6 -35.62 -38.91 45.58
N ASP A 7 -36.03 -37.69 45.96
CA ASP A 7 -36.20 -36.61 44.97
C ASP A 7 -35.05 -35.60 44.87
N SER A 8 -34.15 -35.54 45.86
CA SER A 8 -33.07 -34.54 45.83
C SER A 8 -31.92 -34.87 44.86
N GLY A 9 -31.68 -36.16 44.60
CA GLY A 9 -30.58 -36.58 43.71
C GLY A 9 -30.86 -36.36 42.22
N PHE A 10 -32.12 -36.35 41.81
CA PHE A 10 -32.50 -36.20 40.40
C PHE A 10 -32.44 -34.72 39.95
N ARG A 11 -32.80 -33.81 40.80
CA ARG A 11 -32.75 -32.37 40.50
C ARG A 11 -31.31 -31.82 40.31
N ILE A 12 -30.38 -32.34 41.09
CA ILE A 12 -28.96 -31.93 40.99
C ILE A 12 -28.33 -32.41 39.68
N ARG A 13 -28.68 -33.65 39.26
CA ARG A 13 -28.16 -34.23 38.01
C ARG A 13 -28.70 -33.53 36.77
N ALA A 14 -29.95 -33.06 36.76
CA ALA A 14 -30.55 -32.31 35.68
C ALA A 14 -29.90 -30.92 35.53
N GLY A 15 -29.57 -30.25 36.62
CA GLY A 15 -28.88 -28.97 36.61
C GLY A 15 -27.46 -29.03 36.05
N VAL A 16 -26.71 -30.07 36.45
CA VAL A 16 -25.33 -30.27 35.96
C VAL A 16 -25.28 -30.63 34.46
N ALA A 17 -26.23 -31.48 34.02
CA ALA A 17 -26.31 -31.83 32.58
C ALA A 17 -26.70 -30.61 31.70
N GLY A 18 -27.61 -29.77 32.19
CA GLY A 18 -27.98 -28.53 31.47
C GLY A 18 -26.81 -27.52 31.38
N PHE A 19 -26.02 -27.44 32.46
CA PHE A 19 -24.85 -26.54 32.48
C PHE A 19 -23.74 -27.02 31.54
N LEU A 20 -23.48 -28.31 31.49
CA LEU A 20 -22.49 -28.89 30.56
C LEU A 20 -22.91 -28.77 29.09
N ALA A 21 -24.19 -28.84 28.78
CA ALA A 21 -24.68 -28.64 27.41
C ALA A 21 -24.67 -27.17 26.97
N ALA A 22 -24.70 -26.20 27.89
CA ALA A 22 -24.63 -24.78 27.56
C ALA A 22 -23.20 -24.25 27.34
N LEU A 23 -22.20 -24.94 27.88
CA LEU A 23 -20.79 -24.53 27.75
C LEU A 23 -20.32 -24.31 26.30
N PRO A 24 -20.60 -25.19 25.34
CA PRO A 24 -20.15 -24.97 23.95
C PRO A 24 -20.85 -23.76 23.30
N CYS A 25 -22.12 -23.51 23.65
CA CYS A 25 -22.82 -22.35 23.12
C CYS A 25 -22.26 -21.03 23.69
N ILE A 26 -21.90 -21.01 24.95
CA ILE A 26 -21.27 -19.85 25.59
C ILE A 26 -19.87 -19.63 25.01
N ALA A 27 -19.10 -20.68 24.78
CA ALA A 27 -17.78 -20.59 24.17
C ALA A 27 -17.85 -20.04 22.72
N LEU A 28 -18.80 -20.52 21.92
CA LEU A 28 -19.02 -20.01 20.57
C LEU A 28 -19.50 -18.57 20.56
N ALA A 29 -20.39 -18.19 21.47
CA ALA A 29 -20.82 -16.79 21.61
C ALA A 29 -19.67 -15.87 22.05
N ALA A 30 -18.82 -16.32 22.96
CA ALA A 30 -17.65 -15.58 23.39
C ALA A 30 -16.61 -15.43 22.26
N LEU A 31 -16.38 -16.49 21.48
CA LEU A 31 -15.52 -16.46 20.31
C LEU A 31 -16.05 -15.52 19.23
N SER A 32 -17.34 -15.57 18.92
CA SER A 32 -17.94 -14.66 17.94
C SER A 32 -17.92 -13.21 18.40
N ALA A 33 -18.15 -12.95 19.69
CA ALA A 33 -18.00 -11.62 20.27
C ALA A 33 -16.54 -11.13 20.24
N TRP A 34 -15.58 -12.02 20.50
CA TRP A 34 -14.15 -11.71 20.40
C TRP A 34 -13.75 -11.35 18.96
N TRP A 35 -14.22 -12.11 17.98
CA TRP A 35 -13.95 -11.83 16.55
C TRP A 35 -14.61 -10.52 16.10
N SER A 36 -15.83 -10.23 16.54
CA SER A 36 -16.49 -8.95 16.24
C SER A 36 -15.83 -7.79 16.96
N ALA A 37 -15.41 -7.94 18.20
CA ALA A 37 -14.68 -6.92 18.94
C ALA A 37 -13.27 -6.72 18.35
N GLY A 38 -12.55 -7.79 17.98
CA GLY A 38 -11.26 -7.72 17.29
C GLY A 38 -11.37 -7.02 15.94
N GLY A 39 -12.44 -7.26 15.19
CA GLY A 39 -12.73 -6.56 13.94
C GLY A 39 -13.05 -5.07 14.15
N LEU A 40 -13.68 -4.71 15.27
CA LEU A 40 -13.94 -3.31 15.64
C LEU A 40 -12.71 -2.62 16.22
N VAL A 41 -11.90 -3.31 17.02
CA VAL A 41 -10.65 -2.79 17.59
C VAL A 41 -9.58 -2.64 16.50
N GLY A 42 -9.51 -3.58 15.54
CA GLY A 42 -8.59 -3.48 14.40
C GLY A 42 -8.97 -2.40 13.37
N ARG A 43 -10.21 -1.89 13.40
CA ARG A 43 -10.71 -0.89 12.46
C ARG A 43 -10.92 0.51 13.00
N GLY A 44 -10.80 0.76 14.30
CA GLY A 44 -11.40 1.97 14.84
C GLY A 44 -10.62 2.83 15.81
N LEU A 45 -9.51 2.39 16.36
CA LEU A 45 -8.78 3.20 17.37
C LEU A 45 -7.64 4.02 16.81
N TRP A 46 -7.17 3.69 15.59
CA TRP A 46 -6.22 4.50 14.86
C TRP A 46 -6.89 4.88 13.53
N PRO A 47 -7.03 6.17 13.22
CA PRO A 47 -7.39 6.54 11.86
C PRO A 47 -6.41 5.81 10.94
N PRO A 48 -6.87 5.04 9.94
CA PRO A 48 -5.96 4.44 8.98
C PRO A 48 -5.13 5.60 8.45
N ASP A 49 -3.82 5.48 8.53
CA ASP A 49 -2.92 6.45 7.91
C ASP A 49 -3.46 6.68 6.51
N LYS A 50 -3.84 7.93 6.22
CA LYS A 50 -4.47 8.25 4.94
C LYS A 50 -3.46 7.85 3.87
N VAL A 51 -3.85 6.92 3.02
CA VAL A 51 -3.05 6.51 1.87
C VAL A 51 -2.72 7.76 1.08
N THR A 52 -1.46 8.04 0.87
CA THR A 52 -1.01 9.17 0.06
C THR A 52 -1.12 8.83 -1.42
N LEU A 53 -1.08 9.86 -2.29
CA LEU A 53 -1.12 9.62 -3.73
C LEU A 53 0.08 8.77 -4.18
N ALA A 54 1.29 9.05 -3.67
CA ALA A 54 2.48 8.28 -3.98
C ALA A 54 2.37 6.81 -3.50
N GLU A 55 1.77 6.55 -2.33
CA GLU A 55 1.51 5.19 -1.85
C GLU A 55 0.48 4.44 -2.71
N ALA A 56 -0.60 5.11 -3.12
CA ALA A 56 -1.60 4.53 -4.01
C ALA A 56 -0.95 4.10 -5.34
N ILE A 57 -0.05 4.92 -5.88
CA ILE A 57 0.73 4.62 -7.08
C ILE A 57 1.68 3.44 -6.85
N ALA A 58 2.48 3.47 -5.77
CA ALA A 58 3.44 2.41 -5.44
C ALA A 58 2.75 1.04 -5.28
N THR A 59 1.55 1.01 -4.70
CA THR A 59 0.74 -0.20 -4.50
C THR A 59 -0.10 -0.62 -5.71
N ARG A 60 0.03 0.04 -6.86
CA ARG A 60 -0.77 -0.21 -8.08
C ARG A 60 -2.27 0.02 -7.88
N ASN A 61 -2.67 0.84 -6.96
CA ASN A 61 -4.08 1.17 -6.74
C ASN A 61 -4.48 2.43 -7.53
N ASN A 62 -4.54 2.31 -8.86
CA ASN A 62 -4.88 3.43 -9.74
C ASN A 62 -6.30 3.98 -9.48
N ALA A 63 -7.24 3.16 -9.00
CA ALA A 63 -8.57 3.61 -8.65
C ALA A 63 -8.54 4.57 -7.45
N GLU A 64 -7.77 4.27 -6.41
CA GLU A 64 -7.57 5.14 -5.26
C GLU A 64 -6.78 6.39 -5.65
N ALA A 65 -5.75 6.25 -6.49
CA ALA A 65 -4.99 7.38 -7.00
C ALA A 65 -5.89 8.37 -7.75
N LEU A 66 -6.75 7.90 -8.66
CA LEU A 66 -7.74 8.74 -9.35
C LEU A 66 -8.73 9.39 -8.39
N ARG A 67 -9.20 8.65 -7.38
CA ARG A 67 -10.09 9.19 -6.36
C ARG A 67 -9.41 10.32 -5.59
N LEU A 68 -8.14 10.15 -5.20
CA LEU A 68 -7.35 11.17 -4.50
C LEU A 68 -7.17 12.42 -5.35
N ILE A 69 -6.84 12.28 -6.63
CA ILE A 69 -6.73 13.41 -7.58
C ILE A 69 -8.09 14.11 -7.71
N ALA A 70 -9.19 13.37 -7.85
CA ALA A 70 -10.53 13.93 -7.96
C ALA A 70 -10.97 14.75 -6.74
N ILE A 71 -10.47 14.43 -5.54
CA ILE A 71 -10.73 15.19 -4.32
C ILE A 71 -9.68 16.29 -4.05
N GLY A 72 -8.78 16.55 -5.01
CA GLY A 72 -7.84 17.66 -4.98
C GLY A 72 -6.42 17.33 -4.53
N ALA A 73 -6.01 16.06 -4.53
CA ALA A 73 -4.60 15.73 -4.31
C ALA A 73 -3.76 16.24 -5.50
N ASP A 74 -2.69 16.97 -5.20
CA ASP A 74 -1.77 17.50 -6.20
C ASP A 74 -0.83 16.37 -6.69
N PRO A 75 -0.80 16.07 -8.00
CA PRO A 75 0.09 15.06 -8.57
C PRO A 75 1.59 15.43 -8.53
N ASN A 76 1.91 16.67 -8.17
CA ASN A 76 3.29 17.15 -8.07
C ASN A 76 3.80 17.24 -6.63
N GLN A 77 2.91 17.06 -5.64
CA GLN A 77 3.30 17.21 -4.25
C GLN A 77 4.01 15.98 -3.71
N PRO A 78 5.26 16.11 -3.20
CA PRO A 78 5.94 15.03 -2.50
C PRO A 78 5.14 14.55 -1.29
N SER A 79 5.09 13.25 -1.09
CA SER A 79 4.42 12.63 0.05
C SER A 79 5.20 11.44 0.58
N ARG A 80 4.96 11.14 1.86
CA ARG A 80 5.61 10.00 2.53
C ARG A 80 5.05 8.70 1.99
N VAL A 81 5.94 7.79 1.67
CA VAL A 81 5.66 6.40 1.29
C VAL A 81 6.29 5.51 2.35
N ARG A 82 5.48 4.62 2.89
CA ARG A 82 5.89 3.70 3.96
C ARG A 82 6.94 2.71 3.49
N ASP A 83 7.74 2.28 4.45
CA ASP A 83 8.69 1.18 4.30
C ASP A 83 8.08 -0.06 3.62
N GLY A 84 8.89 -0.74 2.82
CA GLY A 84 8.52 -1.95 2.09
C GLY A 84 7.80 -1.72 0.75
N LEU A 85 7.50 -0.46 0.36
CA LEU A 85 6.87 -0.15 -0.93
C LEU A 85 7.87 0.29 -2.00
N LEU A 86 8.77 1.19 -1.67
CA LEU A 86 9.81 1.71 -2.58
C LEU A 86 11.22 1.52 -2.02
N SER A 87 11.34 1.39 -0.72
CA SER A 87 12.60 1.20 0.02
C SER A 87 12.45 0.07 1.02
N GLU A 88 13.55 -0.49 1.50
CA GLU A 88 13.56 -1.49 2.57
C GLU A 88 14.18 -0.89 3.85
N GLY A 89 13.41 -0.91 4.94
CA GLY A 89 13.84 -0.52 6.27
C GLY A 89 13.64 0.96 6.63
N TYR A 90 13.08 1.79 5.75
CA TYR A 90 12.79 3.20 6.04
C TYR A 90 11.72 3.80 5.13
N ASP A 91 11.05 4.85 5.62
CA ASP A 91 10.08 5.61 4.83
C ASP A 91 10.80 6.61 3.92
N VAL A 92 10.28 6.80 2.73
CA VAL A 92 10.80 7.77 1.75
C VAL A 92 9.79 8.86 1.47
N VAL A 93 10.26 10.06 1.14
CA VAL A 93 9.43 11.16 0.65
C VAL A 93 9.72 11.33 -0.83
N VAL A 94 8.71 11.08 -1.65
CA VAL A 94 8.83 11.09 -3.11
C VAL A 94 7.61 11.75 -3.75
N THR A 95 7.78 12.25 -4.97
CA THR A 95 6.65 12.69 -5.80
C THR A 95 5.86 11.46 -6.30
N PRO A 96 4.59 11.60 -6.65
CA PRO A 96 3.83 10.52 -7.28
C PRO A 96 4.47 10.00 -8.57
N VAL A 97 5.16 10.85 -9.32
CA VAL A 97 5.92 10.46 -10.53
C VAL A 97 7.13 9.60 -10.17
N GLU A 98 7.94 10.02 -9.19
CA GLU A 98 9.05 9.22 -8.67
C GLU A 98 8.58 7.87 -8.14
N ALA A 99 7.42 7.84 -7.44
CA ALA A 99 6.81 6.60 -6.97
C ALA A 99 6.41 5.68 -8.14
N ALA A 100 5.86 6.24 -9.23
CA ALA A 100 5.50 5.46 -10.42
C ALA A 100 6.72 4.86 -11.10
N VAL A 101 7.79 5.63 -11.24
CA VAL A 101 9.06 5.17 -11.84
C VAL A 101 9.73 4.15 -10.91
N GLY A 102 9.82 4.43 -9.62
CA GLY A 102 10.41 3.54 -8.61
C GLY A 102 9.71 2.20 -8.50
N ALA A 103 8.38 2.20 -8.57
CA ALA A 103 7.57 0.99 -8.56
C ALA A 103 7.39 0.36 -9.95
N GLN A 104 7.97 0.93 -11.01
CA GLN A 104 7.88 0.47 -12.41
C GLN A 104 6.43 0.38 -12.91
N ARG A 105 5.70 1.49 -12.80
CA ARG A 105 4.27 1.58 -13.12
C ARG A 105 4.02 2.52 -14.30
N ALA A 106 4.27 2.01 -15.52
CA ALA A 106 4.06 2.77 -16.76
C ALA A 106 2.63 3.31 -16.89
N ASP A 107 1.62 2.51 -16.52
CA ASP A 107 0.21 2.93 -16.58
C ASP A 107 -0.10 4.05 -15.60
N SER A 108 0.42 3.95 -14.37
CA SER A 108 0.27 4.99 -13.36
C SER A 108 1.01 6.27 -13.76
N LEU A 109 2.18 6.14 -14.37
CA LEU A 109 2.94 7.28 -14.88
C LEU A 109 2.16 8.00 -16.00
N ARG A 110 1.61 7.27 -17.00
CA ARG A 110 0.76 7.87 -18.03
C ARG A 110 -0.45 8.58 -17.43
N MET A 111 -1.10 7.96 -16.46
CA MET A 111 -2.24 8.54 -15.76
C MET A 111 -1.87 9.85 -15.05
N LEU A 112 -0.79 9.88 -14.29
CA LEU A 112 -0.32 11.08 -13.60
C LEU A 112 -0.03 12.22 -14.57
N LEU A 113 0.67 11.94 -15.67
CA LEU A 113 0.98 12.91 -16.71
C LEU A 113 -0.30 13.46 -17.38
N ALA A 114 -1.32 12.61 -17.58
CA ALA A 114 -2.62 13.03 -18.11
C ALA A 114 -3.41 13.91 -17.12
N HIS A 115 -3.11 13.81 -15.81
CA HIS A 115 -3.77 14.61 -14.76
C HIS A 115 -2.93 15.78 -14.25
N GLY A 116 -1.94 16.23 -15.02
CA GLY A 116 -1.21 17.45 -14.74
C GLY A 116 0.08 17.28 -13.94
N ALA A 117 0.59 16.05 -13.82
CA ALA A 117 1.94 15.87 -13.31
C ALA A 117 2.95 16.53 -14.28
N VAL A 118 3.82 17.34 -13.71
CA VAL A 118 4.89 18.05 -14.44
C VAL A 118 6.21 17.41 -14.07
N VAL A 119 7.02 17.12 -15.07
CA VAL A 119 8.38 16.62 -14.91
C VAL A 119 9.30 17.66 -15.53
N ASP A 120 10.13 18.29 -14.74
CA ASP A 120 11.14 19.22 -15.24
C ASP A 120 12.35 18.47 -15.82
N GLU A 121 13.25 19.18 -16.54
CA GLU A 121 14.41 18.56 -17.17
C GLU A 121 15.36 17.90 -16.18
N ARG A 122 15.48 18.47 -14.97
CA ARG A 122 16.34 17.96 -13.94
C ARG A 122 15.77 16.68 -13.33
N GLU A 123 14.47 16.70 -13.01
CA GLU A 123 13.74 15.55 -12.54
C GLU A 123 13.74 14.43 -13.58
N LEU A 124 13.54 14.78 -14.87
CA LEU A 124 13.58 13.82 -15.97
C LEU A 124 14.93 13.10 -16.05
N CYS A 125 16.04 13.81 -15.88
CA CYS A 125 17.37 13.21 -15.84
C CYS A 125 17.51 12.20 -14.69
N VAL A 126 17.06 12.57 -13.48
CA VAL A 126 17.07 11.70 -12.30
C VAL A 126 16.21 10.45 -12.54
N LEU A 127 14.99 10.61 -13.06
CA LEU A 127 14.07 9.52 -13.32
C LEU A 127 14.59 8.55 -14.38
N ARG A 128 15.28 9.05 -15.42
CA ARG A 128 15.93 8.21 -16.42
C ARG A 128 17.07 7.39 -15.81
N CYS A 129 17.88 7.99 -14.96
CA CYS A 129 18.91 7.27 -14.21
C CYS A 129 18.32 6.18 -13.31
N TYR A 130 17.22 6.48 -12.65
CA TYR A 130 16.53 5.51 -11.79
C TYR A 130 15.98 4.33 -12.62
N GLU A 131 15.42 4.59 -13.79
CA GLU A 131 14.90 3.57 -14.67
C GLU A 131 16.00 2.65 -15.22
N LEU A 132 17.20 3.17 -15.52
CA LEU A 132 18.33 2.37 -15.99
C LEU A 132 18.71 1.25 -15.01
N THR A 133 18.52 1.45 -13.71
CA THR A 133 18.77 0.42 -12.69
C THR A 133 17.69 -0.65 -12.65
N ARG A 134 16.46 -0.31 -13.04
CA ARG A 134 15.27 -1.17 -12.91
C ARG A 134 14.81 -1.82 -14.21
N ARG A 135 15.12 -1.23 -15.38
CA ARG A 135 14.92 -1.76 -16.73
C ARG A 135 13.48 -2.10 -17.14
N ASP A 136 12.50 -1.24 -16.83
CA ASP A 136 11.15 -1.37 -17.40
C ASP A 136 11.03 -0.62 -18.72
N SER A 137 10.84 -1.35 -19.83
CA SER A 137 10.72 -0.75 -21.16
C SER A 137 9.54 0.23 -21.29
N GLY A 138 8.45 0.00 -20.59
CA GLY A 138 7.26 0.85 -20.66
C GLY A 138 7.44 2.21 -19.98
N VAL A 139 8.12 2.25 -18.83
CA VAL A 139 8.47 3.50 -18.15
C VAL A 139 9.50 4.26 -18.96
N ARG A 140 10.53 3.58 -19.44
CA ARG A 140 11.59 4.15 -20.26
C ARG A 140 11.04 4.85 -21.50
N GLU A 141 10.16 4.20 -22.25
CA GLU A 141 9.53 4.78 -23.43
C GLU A 141 8.82 6.11 -23.12
N ILE A 142 8.11 6.19 -22.00
CA ILE A 142 7.41 7.42 -21.60
C ILE A 142 8.40 8.55 -21.29
N LEU A 143 9.47 8.24 -20.56
CA LEU A 143 10.49 9.22 -20.17
C LEU A 143 11.28 9.69 -21.41
N ASP A 144 11.64 8.80 -22.31
CA ASP A 144 12.34 9.14 -23.54
C ASP A 144 11.48 9.99 -24.48
N ASN A 145 10.19 9.68 -24.61
CA ASN A 145 9.25 10.53 -25.36
C ASN A 145 9.14 11.94 -24.77
N ARG A 146 9.18 12.06 -23.44
CA ARG A 146 9.19 13.37 -22.77
C ARG A 146 10.50 14.13 -23.00
N ALA A 147 11.63 13.43 -23.07
CA ALA A 147 12.93 14.01 -23.39
C ALA A 147 13.04 14.43 -24.87
N GLY A 148 12.05 14.12 -25.71
CA GLY A 148 12.10 14.40 -27.15
C GLY A 148 13.09 13.55 -27.92
N LEU A 149 13.50 12.40 -27.36
CA LEU A 149 14.45 11.50 -27.99
C LEU A 149 13.80 10.75 -29.14
N SER A 150 14.42 10.83 -30.32
CA SER A 150 14.02 10.02 -31.47
C SER A 150 14.37 8.54 -31.28
N ASP A 151 13.73 7.65 -32.04
CA ASP A 151 13.99 6.21 -31.97
C ASP A 151 15.44 5.89 -32.33
N GLU A 152 16.10 6.70 -33.18
CA GLU A 152 17.53 6.60 -33.48
C GLU A 152 18.40 6.95 -32.29
N ALA A 153 18.07 8.03 -31.54
CA ALA A 153 18.81 8.42 -30.34
C ALA A 153 18.67 7.38 -29.22
N ARG A 154 17.50 6.71 -29.11
CA ARG A 154 17.31 5.61 -28.16
C ARG A 154 18.23 4.41 -28.42
N SER A 155 18.58 4.15 -29.66
CA SER A 155 19.49 3.06 -30.06
C SER A 155 20.95 3.42 -29.91
N ALA A 156 21.27 4.71 -29.85
CA ALA A 156 22.63 5.19 -29.71
C ALA A 156 23.02 5.22 -28.23
N LYS A 157 23.98 4.39 -27.83
CA LYS A 157 24.54 4.32 -26.46
C LYS A 157 25.16 5.65 -26.00
N SER A 158 25.31 6.62 -26.91
CA SER A 158 25.88 7.95 -26.64
C SER A 158 24.96 8.91 -25.89
N ASP A 159 23.67 8.57 -25.73
CA ASP A 159 22.66 9.45 -25.12
C ASP A 159 22.22 8.95 -23.73
N GLU A 160 22.99 8.05 -23.14
CA GLU A 160 22.78 7.59 -21.78
C GLU A 160 23.08 8.74 -20.81
N PRO A 161 22.14 9.12 -19.92
CA PRO A 161 22.35 10.22 -19.00
C PRO A 161 23.54 9.93 -18.09
N ASP A 162 24.34 10.95 -17.80
CA ASP A 162 25.39 10.83 -16.79
C ASP A 162 24.73 10.73 -15.41
N CYS A 163 24.69 9.53 -14.87
CA CYS A 163 24.12 9.22 -13.57
C CYS A 163 25.11 9.34 -12.42
N SER A 164 26.37 9.77 -12.72
CA SER A 164 27.39 9.98 -11.69
C SER A 164 26.99 11.14 -10.77
N GLY A 165 26.84 10.82 -9.46
CA GLY A 165 26.47 11.81 -8.46
C GLY A 165 24.96 12.05 -8.29
N ILE A 166 24.09 11.35 -9.02
CA ILE A 166 22.66 11.38 -8.78
C ILE A 166 22.32 10.41 -7.65
N ARG A 167 21.72 10.96 -6.58
CA ARG A 167 21.13 10.14 -5.51
C ARG A 167 19.73 9.73 -5.91
N LEU A 168 19.50 8.43 -5.98
CA LEU A 168 18.19 7.88 -6.28
C LEU A 168 17.31 7.86 -5.01
N PRO A 169 15.99 8.05 -5.14
CA PRO A 169 15.08 7.83 -4.03
C PRO A 169 15.25 6.39 -3.53
N GLY A 170 15.70 6.23 -2.30
CA GLY A 170 16.00 4.92 -1.72
C GLY A 170 17.48 4.65 -1.42
N ASP A 171 18.39 5.49 -1.89
CA ASP A 171 19.80 5.40 -1.48
C ASP A 171 19.95 5.81 -0.03
N ARG A 172 20.48 4.89 0.79
CA ARG A 172 20.77 5.16 2.20
C ARG A 172 21.75 6.31 2.31
N VAL A 173 21.43 7.29 3.13
CA VAL A 173 22.39 8.29 3.60
C VAL A 173 23.14 7.63 4.76
N ASP A 174 24.33 7.10 4.49
CA ASP A 174 25.25 6.65 5.53
C ASP A 174 25.84 7.85 6.29
#